data_2b3367114ed20d4202ebea32e3f029d3
#
_entry.id   2b3367114ed20d4202ebea32e3f029d3
#
_cell.length_a   1.000
_cell.length_b   1.000
_cell.length_c   1.000
_cell.angle_alpha   90.00
_cell.angle_beta   90.00
_cell.angle_gamma   90.00
#
_symmetry.space_group_name_H-M   'P 1'
#
loop_
_entity.id
_entity.type
_entity.pdbx_description
1 polymer ?
#
loop_
_entity_poly.entity_id
_entity_poly.type
_entity_poly.pdbx_seq_one_letter_code
_entity_poly.pdbx_strand_id
1 'polypeptide(L)'
;MKIAVICSHSHTLYWYRLELLQEFIKNGHEVYGFADEPEELWSELFAEKGITYKQISISRNSMNPFTDIRTYFSIRYALKELKPDKVLVFHAKAVVYGSLAANHLKIYDVYPLMTGLGSVFIDGGKKREAVKSILVTEYRVALKNCPVVFFQNSDDRKEFINDKIINKQRAVLVNGSGVNLDFFQARPLPHDFSFLCISRLIRDKGVYEYLEACRIVKQNYPQVKCMLVGPMDSNPTAIGMDVLQPYLDQGVIEYYGETDDIREYMEQCSVFVLPSYREGTPKTNLEAMATGRPIITTDAPGCRETVDDGLNGFLVPIRDINALADKMIYLIRNPHLLQEMARMGREKAEKVFDSKKVNRKICREMRLI
;
A
#
# COMPACT_ATOMS: atom_id res chain seq x y z
N MET A 1 2.70 -13.08 -25.10
CA MET A 1 2.32 -14.00 -23.99
C MET A 1 1.08 -13.47 -23.32
N LYS A 2 0.26 -14.38 -22.74
CA LYS A 2 -0.89 -14.01 -21.91
C LYS A 2 -0.47 -13.91 -20.44
N ILE A 3 -0.71 -12.77 -19.82
CA ILE A 3 -0.39 -12.52 -18.42
C ILE A 3 -1.70 -12.36 -17.64
N ALA A 4 -1.95 -13.23 -16.67
CA ALA A 4 -3.04 -13.08 -15.72
C ALA A 4 -2.57 -12.30 -14.49
N VAL A 5 -3.30 -11.28 -14.09
CA VAL A 5 -3.03 -10.50 -12.88
C VAL A 5 -4.23 -10.60 -11.95
N ILE A 6 -4.05 -11.20 -10.78
CA ILE A 6 -5.14 -11.55 -9.86
C ILE A 6 -4.98 -10.80 -8.55
N CYS A 7 -6.04 -10.15 -8.10
CA CYS A 7 -6.09 -9.48 -6.81
C CYS A 7 -7.50 -9.51 -6.20
N SER A 8 -7.65 -8.94 -5.00
CA SER A 8 -8.95 -8.96 -4.31
C SER A 8 -9.84 -7.78 -4.64
N HIS A 9 -9.33 -6.72 -5.30
CA HIS A 9 -10.09 -5.50 -5.60
C HIS A 9 -9.68 -4.86 -6.92
N SER A 10 -10.64 -4.56 -7.78
CA SER A 10 -10.45 -3.92 -9.07
C SER A 10 -9.89 -2.50 -8.92
N HIS A 11 -10.40 -1.74 -7.93
CA HIS A 11 -9.88 -0.42 -7.60
C HIS A 11 -8.37 -0.46 -7.35
N THR A 12 -7.87 -1.44 -6.58
CA THR A 12 -6.43 -1.56 -6.31
C THR A 12 -5.65 -1.96 -7.58
N LEU A 13 -6.25 -2.79 -8.43
CA LEU A 13 -5.65 -3.18 -9.70
C LEU A 13 -5.51 -1.98 -10.64
N TYR A 14 -6.54 -1.14 -10.74
CA TYR A 14 -6.57 0.03 -11.58
C TYR A 14 -5.67 1.15 -11.05
N TRP A 15 -5.88 1.62 -9.83
CA TRP A 15 -5.20 2.80 -9.30
C TRP A 15 -3.76 2.57 -8.86
N TYR A 16 -3.40 1.33 -8.46
CA TYR A 16 -2.06 1.05 -7.92
C TYR A 16 -1.18 0.21 -8.85
N ARG A 17 -1.76 -0.42 -9.88
CA ARG A 17 -1.00 -1.33 -10.75
C ARG A 17 -1.15 -1.02 -12.23
N LEU A 18 -1.98 -0.06 -12.63
CA LEU A 18 -2.22 0.27 -14.03
C LEU A 18 -0.91 0.49 -14.81
N GLU A 19 0.04 1.24 -14.26
CA GLU A 19 1.33 1.49 -14.92
C GLU A 19 2.15 0.22 -15.14
N LEU A 20 2.10 -0.74 -14.20
CA LEU A 20 2.74 -2.05 -14.36
C LEU A 20 2.06 -2.86 -15.47
N LEU A 21 0.72 -2.85 -15.50
CA LEU A 21 -0.05 -3.55 -16.53
C LEU A 21 0.21 -2.95 -17.92
N GLN A 22 0.29 -1.63 -18.01
CA GLN A 22 0.66 -0.93 -19.24
C GLN A 22 2.10 -1.22 -19.70
N GLU A 23 3.04 -1.40 -18.73
CA GLU A 23 4.41 -1.81 -19.07
C GLU A 23 4.43 -3.23 -19.65
N PHE A 24 3.56 -4.15 -19.18
CA PHE A 24 3.40 -5.48 -19.80
C PHE A 24 2.88 -5.36 -21.23
N ILE A 25 1.84 -4.55 -21.47
CA ILE A 25 1.28 -4.33 -22.81
C ILE A 25 2.32 -3.71 -23.75
N LYS A 26 3.06 -2.70 -23.29
CA LYS A 26 4.12 -2.04 -24.04
C LYS A 26 5.22 -3.02 -24.50
N ASN A 27 5.46 -4.06 -23.72
CA ASN A 27 6.39 -5.15 -24.07
C ASN A 27 5.75 -6.27 -24.92
N GLY A 28 4.56 -6.03 -25.49
CA GLY A 28 3.90 -6.94 -26.44
C GLY A 28 3.16 -8.12 -25.80
N HIS A 29 2.68 -7.96 -24.56
CA HIS A 29 1.92 -9.00 -23.86
C HIS A 29 0.43 -8.67 -23.78
N GLU A 30 -0.40 -9.70 -23.81
CA GLU A 30 -1.84 -9.60 -23.54
C GLU A 30 -2.06 -9.67 -22.02
N VAL A 31 -2.78 -8.70 -21.47
CA VAL A 31 -2.98 -8.57 -20.00
C VAL A 31 -4.43 -8.78 -19.63
N TYR A 32 -4.65 -9.68 -18.67
CA TYR A 32 -5.94 -10.03 -18.13
C TYR A 32 -5.97 -9.75 -16.62
N GLY A 33 -6.85 -8.82 -16.21
CA GLY A 33 -7.06 -8.46 -14.80
C GLY A 33 -8.23 -9.26 -14.19
N PHE A 34 -8.04 -9.80 -13.00
CA PHE A 34 -9.07 -10.55 -12.27
C PHE A 34 -9.23 -10.00 -10.86
N ALA A 35 -10.45 -9.61 -10.49
CA ALA A 35 -10.80 -9.18 -9.13
C ALA A 35 -12.30 -9.43 -8.83
N ASP A 36 -12.83 -8.96 -7.68
CA ASP A 36 -14.15 -9.35 -7.18
C ASP A 36 -15.31 -8.44 -7.64
N GLU A 37 -15.02 -7.24 -8.11
CA GLU A 37 -16.09 -6.33 -8.51
C GLU A 37 -16.69 -6.69 -9.89
N PRO A 38 -17.97 -6.30 -10.12
CA PRO A 38 -18.69 -6.63 -11.35
C PRO A 38 -18.01 -6.15 -12.63
N GLU A 39 -18.08 -6.98 -13.68
CA GLU A 39 -17.50 -6.64 -15.01
C GLU A 39 -18.14 -5.38 -15.59
N GLU A 40 -19.41 -5.14 -15.34
CA GLU A 40 -20.17 -3.99 -15.82
C GLU A 40 -19.58 -2.65 -15.34
N LEU A 41 -18.94 -2.63 -14.18
CA LEU A 41 -18.32 -1.43 -13.62
C LEU A 41 -16.92 -1.17 -14.13
N TRP A 42 -16.17 -2.22 -14.50
CA TRP A 42 -14.73 -2.12 -14.72
C TRP A 42 -14.24 -2.47 -16.12
N SER A 43 -15.03 -3.26 -16.88
CA SER A 43 -14.55 -3.78 -18.18
C SER A 43 -14.24 -2.69 -19.18
N GLU A 44 -15.06 -1.64 -19.26
CA GLU A 44 -14.84 -0.52 -20.17
C GLU A 44 -13.58 0.27 -19.79
N LEU A 45 -13.45 0.62 -18.50
CA LEU A 45 -12.28 1.36 -17.98
C LEU A 45 -10.96 0.62 -18.24
N PHE A 46 -10.95 -0.70 -18.02
CA PHE A 46 -9.76 -1.51 -18.31
C PHE A 46 -9.53 -1.68 -19.81
N ALA A 47 -10.59 -1.85 -20.61
CA ALA A 47 -10.48 -2.01 -22.04
C ALA A 47 -9.87 -0.78 -22.73
N GLU A 48 -10.23 0.44 -22.30
CA GLU A 48 -9.58 1.69 -22.74
C GLU A 48 -8.06 1.71 -22.52
N LYS A 49 -7.58 0.92 -21.57
CA LYS A 49 -6.15 0.77 -21.25
C LYS A 49 -5.52 -0.47 -21.89
N GLY A 50 -6.25 -1.19 -22.74
CA GLY A 50 -5.80 -2.40 -23.42
C GLY A 50 -5.77 -3.65 -22.52
N ILE A 51 -6.52 -3.66 -21.42
CA ILE A 51 -6.57 -4.74 -20.43
C ILE A 51 -7.93 -5.42 -20.51
N THR A 52 -7.97 -6.75 -20.57
CA THR A 52 -9.22 -7.50 -20.44
C THR A 52 -9.52 -7.76 -18.97
N TYR A 53 -10.59 -7.20 -18.45
CA TYR A 53 -11.03 -7.44 -17.07
C TYR A 53 -12.04 -8.58 -17.00
N LYS A 54 -11.94 -9.40 -15.95
CA LYS A 54 -12.87 -10.49 -15.64
C LYS A 54 -13.13 -10.56 -14.15
N GLN A 55 -14.40 -10.72 -13.78
CA GLN A 55 -14.78 -10.91 -12.39
C GLN A 55 -14.45 -12.32 -11.91
N ILE A 56 -13.94 -12.42 -10.67
CA ILE A 56 -13.76 -13.64 -9.92
C ILE A 56 -14.38 -13.51 -8.53
N SER A 57 -14.80 -14.64 -7.94
CA SER A 57 -15.29 -14.63 -6.56
C SER A 57 -14.10 -14.69 -5.58
N ILE A 58 -13.75 -13.55 -4.98
CA ILE A 58 -12.71 -13.47 -3.97
C ILE A 58 -13.12 -12.50 -2.85
N SER A 59 -13.19 -12.96 -1.61
CA SER A 59 -13.59 -12.12 -0.47
C SER A 59 -12.39 -11.74 0.37
N ARG A 60 -12.08 -10.44 0.45
CA ARG A 60 -10.90 -9.91 1.16
C ARG A 60 -10.93 -10.19 2.66
N ASN A 61 -12.06 -9.93 3.32
CA ASN A 61 -12.16 -9.87 4.78
C ASN A 61 -12.83 -11.11 5.41
N SER A 62 -13.36 -12.05 4.63
CA SER A 62 -14.01 -13.24 5.14
C SER A 62 -12.98 -14.20 5.76
N MET A 63 -13.26 -14.70 6.93
CA MET A 63 -12.53 -15.82 7.57
C MET A 63 -13.30 -17.16 7.43
N ASN A 64 -14.32 -17.22 6.56
CA ASN A 64 -15.15 -18.40 6.36
C ASN A 64 -14.47 -19.35 5.36
N PRO A 65 -14.13 -20.60 5.73
CA PRO A 65 -13.50 -21.56 4.85
C PRO A 65 -14.28 -21.85 3.57
N PHE A 66 -15.60 -21.79 3.60
CA PHE A 66 -16.42 -22.01 2.41
C PHE A 66 -16.23 -20.92 1.35
N THR A 67 -16.03 -19.66 1.79
CA THR A 67 -15.70 -18.57 0.86
C THR A 67 -14.32 -18.77 0.24
N ASP A 68 -13.39 -19.32 0.98
CA ASP A 68 -12.04 -19.59 0.52
C ASP A 68 -11.99 -20.72 -0.51
N ILE A 69 -12.78 -21.77 -0.30
CA ILE A 69 -12.98 -22.85 -1.28
C ILE A 69 -13.59 -22.27 -2.57
N ARG A 70 -14.62 -21.43 -2.45
CA ARG A 70 -15.22 -20.76 -3.61
C ARG A 70 -14.22 -19.89 -4.36
N THR A 71 -13.40 -19.12 -3.64
CA THR A 71 -12.31 -18.31 -4.21
C THR A 71 -11.33 -19.18 -4.99
N TYR A 72 -10.87 -20.29 -4.41
CA TYR A 72 -9.97 -21.22 -5.08
C TYR A 72 -10.56 -21.76 -6.40
N PHE A 73 -11.80 -22.23 -6.39
CA PHE A 73 -12.43 -22.77 -7.59
C PHE A 73 -12.71 -21.71 -8.64
N SER A 74 -13.09 -20.49 -8.24
CA SER A 74 -13.31 -19.36 -9.15
C SER A 74 -12.02 -19.01 -9.88
N ILE A 75 -10.92 -18.84 -9.15
CA ILE A 75 -9.60 -18.55 -9.75
C ILE A 75 -9.15 -19.72 -10.64
N ARG A 76 -9.30 -20.96 -10.17
CA ARG A 76 -8.92 -22.15 -10.94
C ARG A 76 -9.68 -22.25 -12.26
N TYR A 77 -10.98 -21.94 -12.26
CA TYR A 77 -11.78 -21.90 -13.47
C TYR A 77 -11.27 -20.82 -14.44
N ALA A 78 -11.08 -19.58 -13.96
CA ALA A 78 -10.58 -18.48 -14.78
C ALA A 78 -9.21 -18.80 -15.41
N LEU A 79 -8.27 -19.34 -14.64
CA LEU A 79 -6.95 -19.73 -15.16
C LEU A 79 -7.01 -20.89 -16.15
N LYS A 80 -7.92 -21.88 -15.94
CA LYS A 80 -8.11 -23.01 -16.85
C LYS A 80 -8.64 -22.57 -18.21
N GLU A 81 -9.57 -21.62 -18.23
CA GLU A 81 -10.13 -21.06 -19.46
C GLU A 81 -9.11 -20.17 -20.20
N LEU A 82 -8.42 -19.28 -19.48
CA LEU A 82 -7.48 -18.35 -20.07
C LEU A 82 -6.19 -19.04 -20.57
N LYS A 83 -5.70 -20.04 -19.82
CA LYS A 83 -4.39 -20.69 -20.03
C LYS A 83 -3.26 -19.67 -20.15
N PRO A 84 -3.00 -18.86 -19.11
CA PRO A 84 -1.99 -17.82 -19.18
C PRO A 84 -0.58 -18.43 -19.17
N ASP A 85 0.35 -17.73 -19.80
CA ASP A 85 1.78 -18.08 -19.76
C ASP A 85 2.39 -17.70 -18.41
N LYS A 86 1.94 -16.59 -17.81
CA LYS A 86 2.43 -16.09 -16.50
C LYS A 86 1.27 -15.57 -15.66
N VAL A 87 1.45 -15.68 -14.34
CA VAL A 87 0.45 -15.23 -13.36
C VAL A 87 1.12 -14.34 -12.32
N LEU A 88 0.66 -13.09 -12.18
CA LEU A 88 1.00 -12.19 -11.08
C LEU A 88 -0.16 -12.18 -10.08
N VAL A 89 0.13 -12.43 -8.81
CA VAL A 89 -0.90 -12.44 -7.75
C VAL A 89 -0.50 -11.49 -6.61
N PHE A 90 -1.44 -10.70 -6.10
CA PHE A 90 -1.19 -9.84 -4.94
C PHE A 90 -2.43 -9.72 -4.04
N HIS A 91 -2.26 -9.30 -2.79
CA HIS A 91 -3.16 -9.49 -1.65
C HIS A 91 -3.20 -10.94 -1.14
N ALA A 92 -3.26 -11.11 0.19
CA ALA A 92 -3.05 -12.38 0.87
C ALA A 92 -3.83 -13.56 0.28
N LYS A 93 -5.15 -13.42 0.08
CA LYS A 93 -5.98 -14.50 -0.46
C LYS A 93 -5.67 -14.82 -1.92
N ALA A 94 -5.47 -13.79 -2.75
CA ALA A 94 -5.08 -14.01 -4.15
C ALA A 94 -3.70 -14.67 -4.25
N VAL A 95 -2.76 -14.30 -3.37
CA VAL A 95 -1.44 -14.96 -3.28
C VAL A 95 -1.59 -16.43 -2.94
N VAL A 96 -2.36 -16.78 -1.90
CA VAL A 96 -2.53 -18.17 -1.47
C VAL A 96 -3.30 -18.96 -2.53
N TYR A 97 -4.55 -18.58 -2.80
CA TYR A 97 -5.44 -19.38 -3.65
C TYR A 97 -5.11 -19.29 -5.13
N GLY A 98 -4.59 -18.14 -5.58
CA GLY A 98 -4.10 -17.98 -6.95
C GLY A 98 -2.88 -18.85 -7.25
N SER A 99 -1.90 -18.87 -6.33
CA SER A 99 -0.71 -19.72 -6.47
C SER A 99 -1.08 -21.21 -6.40
N LEU A 100 -1.97 -21.61 -5.48
CA LEU A 100 -2.45 -22.98 -5.38
C LEU A 100 -3.20 -23.41 -6.64
N ALA A 101 -4.12 -22.59 -7.15
CA ALA A 101 -4.89 -22.89 -8.35
C ALA A 101 -4.00 -23.03 -9.58
N ALA A 102 -3.03 -22.13 -9.75
CA ALA A 102 -2.04 -22.19 -10.83
C ALA A 102 -1.17 -23.46 -10.73
N ASN A 103 -0.67 -23.78 -9.54
CA ASN A 103 0.12 -25.00 -9.30
C ASN A 103 -0.66 -26.28 -9.67
N HIS A 104 -1.94 -26.38 -9.31
CA HIS A 104 -2.80 -27.51 -9.67
C HIS A 104 -3.07 -27.60 -11.17
N LEU A 105 -3.01 -26.50 -11.90
CA LEU A 105 -3.09 -26.45 -13.36
C LEU A 105 -1.73 -26.60 -14.05
N LYS A 106 -0.66 -26.84 -13.29
CA LYS A 106 0.74 -26.94 -13.76
C LYS A 106 1.25 -25.65 -14.43
N ILE A 107 0.70 -24.51 -14.03
CA ILE A 107 1.23 -23.18 -14.39
C ILE A 107 2.25 -22.82 -13.31
N TYR A 108 3.54 -22.89 -13.64
CA TYR A 108 4.63 -22.68 -12.66
C TYR A 108 5.22 -21.26 -12.68
N ASP A 109 4.99 -20.51 -13.75
CA ASP A 109 5.40 -19.09 -13.85
C ASP A 109 4.44 -18.19 -13.07
N VAL A 110 4.40 -18.39 -11.73
CA VAL A 110 3.58 -17.64 -10.79
C VAL A 110 4.45 -16.72 -9.95
N TYR A 111 4.09 -15.45 -9.91
CA TYR A 111 4.85 -14.37 -9.29
C TYR A 111 4.02 -13.68 -8.21
N PRO A 112 4.08 -14.16 -6.96
CA PRO A 112 3.41 -13.51 -5.84
C PRO A 112 4.08 -12.18 -5.48
N LEU A 113 3.25 -11.15 -5.24
CA LEU A 113 3.68 -9.84 -4.77
C LEU A 113 3.06 -9.56 -3.39
N MET A 114 3.91 -9.57 -2.35
CA MET A 114 3.53 -9.28 -0.98
C MET A 114 3.42 -7.77 -0.80
N THR A 115 2.18 -7.27 -0.68
CA THR A 115 1.86 -5.83 -0.55
C THR A 115 1.72 -5.38 0.90
N GLY A 116 2.34 -6.09 1.82
CA GLY A 116 2.24 -5.97 3.27
C GLY A 116 1.56 -7.20 3.88
N LEU A 117 2.04 -7.63 5.03
CA LEU A 117 1.52 -8.85 5.69
C LEU A 117 0.26 -8.58 6.51
N GLY A 118 -0.13 -7.31 6.67
CA GLY A 118 -1.31 -6.90 7.41
C GLY A 118 -1.19 -7.06 8.93
N SER A 119 -2.30 -6.74 9.61
CA SER A 119 -2.36 -6.69 11.07
C SER A 119 -2.15 -8.04 11.79
N VAL A 120 -2.31 -9.15 11.09
CA VAL A 120 -2.06 -10.49 11.66
C VAL A 120 -0.60 -10.69 12.04
N PHE A 121 0.32 -10.02 11.35
CA PHE A 121 1.76 -10.03 11.62
C PHE A 121 2.23 -8.92 12.57
N ILE A 122 1.32 -8.12 13.12
CA ILE A 122 1.60 -7.22 14.24
C ILE A 122 1.47 -8.02 15.52
N ASP A 123 2.41 -7.84 16.47
CA ASP A 123 2.38 -8.53 17.75
C ASP A 123 1.03 -8.40 18.46
N GLY A 124 0.50 -9.51 18.96
CA GLY A 124 -0.79 -9.49 19.64
C GLY A 124 -1.38 -10.85 19.95
N GLY A 125 -1.31 -11.28 21.18
CA GLY A 125 -2.09 -12.34 21.82
C GLY A 125 -2.20 -13.71 21.13
N LYS A 126 -2.45 -14.77 21.90
CA LYS A 126 -2.49 -16.18 21.45
C LYS A 126 -3.37 -16.45 20.20
N LYS A 127 -4.48 -15.71 20.06
CA LYS A 127 -5.35 -15.86 18.87
C LYS A 127 -4.67 -15.41 17.58
N ARG A 128 -3.94 -14.29 17.61
CA ARG A 128 -3.18 -13.80 16.44
C ARG A 128 -2.04 -14.74 16.09
N GLU A 129 -1.32 -15.26 17.08
CA GLU A 129 -0.25 -16.25 16.85
C GLU A 129 -0.77 -17.51 16.17
N ALA A 130 -1.95 -18.01 16.60
CA ALA A 130 -2.58 -19.16 15.94
C ALA A 130 -2.95 -18.86 14.48
N VAL A 131 -3.56 -17.70 14.21
CA VAL A 131 -3.90 -17.28 12.85
C VAL A 131 -2.63 -17.08 12.00
N LYS A 132 -1.58 -16.46 12.55
CA LYS A 132 -0.27 -16.32 11.90
C LYS A 132 0.31 -17.68 11.52
N SER A 133 0.27 -18.67 12.42
CA SER A 133 0.77 -20.02 12.18
C SER A 133 0.04 -20.73 11.02
N ILE A 134 -1.27 -20.56 10.93
CA ILE A 134 -2.08 -21.07 9.81
C ILE A 134 -1.64 -20.41 8.51
N LEU A 135 -1.59 -19.09 8.46
CA LEU A 135 -1.17 -18.32 7.28
C LEU A 135 0.24 -18.67 6.82
N VAL A 136 1.19 -18.82 7.74
CA VAL A 136 2.56 -19.27 7.45
C VAL A 136 2.55 -20.64 6.75
N THR A 137 1.70 -21.56 7.21
CA THR A 137 1.57 -22.87 6.60
C THR A 137 0.95 -22.79 5.20
N GLU A 138 -0.11 -22.00 5.03
CA GLU A 138 -0.74 -21.75 3.73
C GLU A 138 0.25 -21.13 2.73
N TYR A 139 0.99 -20.11 3.14
CA TYR A 139 2.02 -19.51 2.30
C TYR A 139 3.12 -20.50 1.92
N ARG A 140 3.57 -21.36 2.84
CA ARG A 140 4.59 -22.39 2.56
C ARG A 140 4.14 -23.33 1.45
N VAL A 141 2.88 -23.77 1.47
CA VAL A 141 2.32 -24.67 0.46
C VAL A 141 2.09 -23.92 -0.85
N ALA A 142 1.47 -22.74 -0.80
CA ALA A 142 1.12 -21.96 -1.97
C ALA A 142 2.37 -21.50 -2.77
N LEU A 143 3.42 -21.05 -2.07
CA LEU A 143 4.62 -20.47 -2.68
C LEU A 143 5.71 -21.49 -3.01
N LYS A 144 5.47 -22.78 -2.78
CA LYS A 144 6.48 -23.84 -2.95
C LYS A 144 7.13 -23.83 -4.33
N ASN A 145 6.34 -23.67 -5.38
CA ASN A 145 6.78 -23.76 -6.77
C ASN A 145 6.94 -22.40 -7.46
N CYS A 146 6.69 -21.29 -6.76
CA CYS A 146 6.84 -19.94 -7.34
C CYS A 146 8.33 -19.63 -7.59
N PRO A 147 8.74 -19.23 -8.79
CA PRO A 147 10.14 -18.95 -9.09
C PRO A 147 10.67 -17.73 -8.34
N VAL A 148 9.85 -16.72 -8.17
CA VAL A 148 10.16 -15.47 -7.46
C VAL A 148 8.95 -15.05 -6.63
N VAL A 149 9.21 -14.48 -5.45
CA VAL A 149 8.22 -13.81 -4.60
C VAL A 149 8.71 -12.39 -4.34
N PHE A 150 7.90 -11.41 -4.72
CA PHE A 150 8.21 -10.00 -4.53
C PHE A 150 7.79 -9.51 -3.15
N PHE A 151 8.61 -8.69 -2.53
CA PHE A 151 8.33 -8.01 -1.26
C PHE A 151 8.49 -6.52 -1.42
N GLN A 152 7.61 -5.74 -0.81
CA GLN A 152 7.67 -4.28 -0.87
C GLN A 152 8.56 -3.66 0.20
N ASN A 153 8.85 -4.37 1.28
CA ASN A 153 9.77 -3.93 2.33
C ASN A 153 10.71 -5.04 2.79
N SER A 154 11.80 -4.64 3.44
CA SER A 154 12.85 -5.54 3.89
C SER A 154 12.43 -6.43 5.06
N ASP A 155 11.54 -5.95 5.92
CA ASP A 155 11.12 -6.67 7.13
C ASP A 155 10.21 -7.84 6.78
N ASP A 156 9.20 -7.63 5.93
CA ASP A 156 8.32 -8.70 5.43
C ASP A 156 9.15 -9.77 4.69
N ARG A 157 10.13 -9.35 3.89
CA ARG A 157 11.05 -10.26 3.22
C ARG A 157 11.87 -11.09 4.22
N LYS A 158 12.43 -10.47 5.25
CA LYS A 158 13.20 -11.15 6.31
C LYS A 158 12.31 -12.13 7.08
N GLU A 159 11.10 -11.73 7.43
CA GLU A 159 10.14 -12.56 8.14
C GLU A 159 9.84 -13.86 7.38
N PHE A 160 9.54 -13.77 6.06
CA PHE A 160 9.30 -14.95 5.23
C PHE A 160 10.50 -15.89 5.09
N ILE A 161 11.71 -15.34 5.07
CA ILE A 161 12.95 -16.14 5.03
C ILE A 161 13.17 -16.83 6.39
N ASN A 162 13.02 -16.09 7.49
CA ASN A 162 13.23 -16.60 8.85
C ASN A 162 12.21 -17.69 9.22
N ASP A 163 10.95 -17.49 8.82
CA ASP A 163 9.87 -18.47 9.01
C ASP A 163 9.97 -19.64 8.01
N LYS A 164 11.03 -19.70 7.19
CA LYS A 164 11.27 -20.75 6.19
C LYS A 164 10.08 -20.95 5.24
N ILE A 165 9.38 -19.88 4.91
CA ILE A 165 8.29 -19.90 3.91
C ILE A 165 8.90 -20.01 2.51
N ILE A 166 9.96 -19.25 2.25
CA ILE A 166 10.70 -19.23 0.99
C ILE A 166 12.21 -19.14 1.21
N ASN A 167 12.99 -19.49 0.19
CA ASN A 167 14.43 -19.32 0.18
C ASN A 167 14.82 -17.88 -0.17
N LYS A 168 15.95 -17.40 0.36
CA LYS A 168 16.49 -16.06 0.12
C LYS A 168 16.65 -15.72 -1.38
N GLN A 169 17.03 -16.70 -2.20
CA GLN A 169 17.26 -16.53 -3.63
C GLN A 169 15.98 -16.21 -4.41
N ARG A 170 14.82 -16.68 -3.92
CA ARG A 170 13.49 -16.40 -4.53
C ARG A 170 12.82 -15.16 -3.97
N ALA A 171 13.34 -14.59 -2.89
CA ALA A 171 12.79 -13.43 -2.21
C ALA A 171 13.36 -12.14 -2.81
N VAL A 172 12.64 -11.50 -3.71
CA VAL A 172 13.07 -10.28 -4.39
C VAL A 172 12.41 -9.06 -3.74
N LEU A 173 13.22 -8.08 -3.34
CA LEU A 173 12.73 -6.81 -2.83
C LEU A 173 12.40 -5.88 -4.01
N VAL A 174 11.21 -5.27 -3.97
CA VAL A 174 10.78 -4.18 -4.86
C VAL A 174 10.36 -2.98 -4.02
N ASN A 175 10.54 -1.78 -4.56
CA ASN A 175 10.30 -0.56 -3.79
C ASN A 175 8.83 -0.12 -3.91
N GLY A 176 7.93 -0.84 -3.24
CA GLY A 176 6.49 -0.60 -3.27
C GLY A 176 5.87 -0.80 -4.66
N SER A 177 4.86 0.00 -4.98
CA SER A 177 4.32 0.16 -6.33
C SER A 177 5.07 1.23 -7.14
N GLY A 178 6.00 1.93 -6.49
CA GLY A 178 6.55 3.16 -7.01
C GLY A 178 5.55 4.32 -7.01
N VAL A 179 5.99 5.47 -7.46
CA VAL A 179 5.17 6.66 -7.67
C VAL A 179 5.40 7.21 -9.08
N ASN A 180 4.31 7.65 -9.71
CA ASN A 180 4.37 8.33 -10.99
C ASN A 180 4.87 9.77 -10.82
N LEU A 181 6.12 10.00 -11.18
CA LEU A 181 6.78 11.30 -11.02
C LEU A 181 6.29 12.35 -12.04
N ASP A 182 5.69 11.93 -13.13
CA ASP A 182 5.08 12.82 -14.12
C ASP A 182 3.70 13.30 -13.63
N PHE A 183 2.98 12.46 -12.88
CA PHE A 183 1.67 12.77 -12.30
C PHE A 183 1.80 13.52 -10.96
N PHE A 184 2.71 13.07 -10.06
CA PHE A 184 3.05 13.75 -8.82
C PHE A 184 4.32 14.57 -9.03
N GLN A 185 4.15 15.79 -9.54
CA GLN A 185 5.24 16.73 -9.74
C GLN A 185 5.58 17.47 -8.44
N ALA A 186 6.84 17.84 -8.28
CA ALA A 186 7.25 18.70 -7.16
C ALA A 186 6.51 20.03 -7.21
N ARG A 187 5.99 20.47 -6.06
CA ARG A 187 5.25 21.71 -5.89
C ARG A 187 5.88 22.56 -4.77
N PRO A 188 5.84 23.88 -4.87
CA PRO A 188 6.27 24.75 -3.77
C PRO A 188 5.57 24.38 -2.46
N LEU A 189 6.21 24.61 -1.34
CA LEU A 189 5.57 24.51 -0.03
C LEU A 189 4.53 25.65 0.10
N PRO A 190 3.37 25.38 0.74
CA PRO A 190 2.36 26.42 0.97
C PRO A 190 2.86 27.48 1.94
N HIS A 191 2.28 28.68 1.88
CA HIS A 191 2.60 29.78 2.79
C HIS A 191 2.15 29.47 4.23
N ASP A 192 0.90 28.96 4.35
CA ASP A 192 0.33 28.64 5.65
C ASP A 192 0.74 27.23 6.07
N PHE A 193 1.23 27.11 7.31
CA PHE A 193 1.71 25.83 7.82
C PHE A 193 0.56 24.83 8.02
N SER A 194 0.72 23.64 7.50
CA SER A 194 -0.33 22.62 7.55
C SER A 194 0.24 21.20 7.62
N PHE A 195 -0.51 20.32 8.28
CA PHE A 195 -0.29 18.87 8.28
C PHE A 195 -1.40 18.16 7.50
N LEU A 196 -1.04 17.09 6.83
CA LEU A 196 -1.97 16.26 6.07
C LEU A 196 -1.76 14.78 6.40
N CYS A 197 -2.85 14.09 6.71
CA CYS A 197 -2.88 12.63 6.76
C CYS A 197 -3.84 12.10 5.70
N ILE A 198 -3.39 11.16 4.88
CA ILE A 198 -4.24 10.49 3.88
C ILE A 198 -4.20 9.00 4.12
N SER A 199 -5.30 8.41 4.55
CA SER A 199 -5.44 6.98 4.76
C SER A 199 -6.91 6.56 4.92
N ARG A 200 -7.18 5.27 4.82
CA ARG A 200 -8.45 4.71 5.32
C ARG A 200 -8.56 4.96 6.83
N LEU A 201 -9.75 5.29 7.31
CA LEU A 201 -9.96 5.61 8.72
C LEU A 201 -10.04 4.33 9.57
N ILE A 202 -8.87 3.72 9.82
CA ILE A 202 -8.72 2.53 10.68
C ILE A 202 -7.58 2.73 11.68
N ARG A 203 -7.65 2.06 12.83
CA ARG A 203 -6.64 2.15 13.91
C ARG A 203 -5.24 1.80 13.43
N ASP A 204 -5.10 0.77 12.60
CA ASP A 204 -3.78 0.31 12.14
C ASP A 204 -3.05 1.33 11.25
N LYS A 205 -3.77 2.37 10.76
CA LYS A 205 -3.19 3.52 10.04
C LYS A 205 -2.73 4.65 10.98
N GLY A 206 -2.94 4.51 12.29
CA GLY A 206 -2.54 5.51 13.26
C GLY A 206 -3.39 6.78 13.24
N VAL A 207 -4.60 6.70 12.68
CA VAL A 207 -5.49 7.87 12.60
C VAL A 207 -5.79 8.44 13.97
N TYR A 208 -5.97 7.59 14.99
CA TYR A 208 -6.19 8.05 16.36
C TYR A 208 -4.99 8.83 16.91
N GLU A 209 -3.78 8.36 16.65
CA GLU A 209 -2.54 9.02 17.04
C GLU A 209 -2.39 10.36 16.33
N TYR A 210 -2.78 10.44 15.06
CA TYR A 210 -2.79 11.70 14.31
C TYR A 210 -3.77 12.71 14.92
N LEU A 211 -5.00 12.29 15.23
CA LEU A 211 -6.02 13.14 15.87
C LEU A 211 -5.55 13.72 17.19
N GLU A 212 -5.01 12.88 18.07
CA GLU A 212 -4.49 13.30 19.36
C GLU A 212 -3.25 14.19 19.25
N ALA A 213 -2.33 13.89 18.33
CA ALA A 213 -1.17 14.75 18.08
C ALA A 213 -1.61 16.13 17.55
N CYS A 214 -2.60 16.19 16.65
CA CYS A 214 -3.19 17.45 16.18
C CYS A 214 -3.82 18.23 17.33
N ARG A 215 -4.49 17.58 18.28
CA ARG A 215 -5.05 18.23 19.46
C ARG A 215 -3.97 18.89 20.31
N ILE A 216 -2.84 18.20 20.54
CA ILE A 216 -1.68 18.77 21.24
C ILE A 216 -1.09 19.95 20.46
N VAL A 217 -0.94 19.84 19.16
CA VAL A 217 -0.45 20.93 18.30
C VAL A 217 -1.35 22.17 18.40
N LYS A 218 -2.67 22.00 18.29
CA LYS A 218 -3.65 23.09 18.32
C LYS A 218 -3.66 23.87 19.64
N GLN A 219 -3.29 23.25 20.75
CA GLN A 219 -3.18 23.96 22.04
C GLN A 219 -2.17 25.09 22.02
N ASN A 220 -1.07 24.94 21.25
CA ASN A 220 0.02 25.92 21.17
C ASN A 220 0.04 26.69 19.84
N TYR A 221 -0.55 26.12 18.79
CA TYR A 221 -0.54 26.64 17.42
C TYR A 221 -1.94 26.53 16.78
N PRO A 222 -2.95 27.28 17.30
CA PRO A 222 -4.35 27.14 16.85
C PRO A 222 -4.55 27.45 15.37
N GLN A 223 -3.68 28.27 14.77
CA GLN A 223 -3.71 28.65 13.35
C GLN A 223 -3.25 27.54 12.39
N VAL A 224 -2.51 26.53 12.87
CA VAL A 224 -1.98 25.45 12.01
C VAL A 224 -3.12 24.57 11.55
N LYS A 225 -3.25 24.33 10.26
CA LYS A 225 -4.25 23.41 9.71
C LYS A 225 -3.82 21.95 9.89
N CYS A 226 -4.75 21.12 10.30
CA CYS A 226 -4.57 19.66 10.35
C CYS A 226 -5.64 19.01 9.48
N MET A 227 -5.24 18.47 8.34
CA MET A 227 -6.13 17.92 7.31
C MET A 227 -6.15 16.39 7.37
N LEU A 228 -7.33 15.81 7.27
CA LEU A 228 -7.52 14.36 7.18
C LEU A 228 -8.34 14.03 5.94
N VAL A 229 -7.81 13.13 5.10
CA VAL A 229 -8.45 12.68 3.86
C VAL A 229 -8.50 11.15 3.84
N GLY A 230 -9.60 10.59 3.40
CA GLY A 230 -9.77 9.16 3.18
C GLY A 230 -11.15 8.63 3.54
N PRO A 231 -11.48 7.43 3.03
CA PRO A 231 -12.79 6.84 3.25
C PRO A 231 -12.97 6.30 4.67
N MET A 232 -14.22 6.33 5.12
CA MET A 232 -14.68 5.46 6.20
C MET A 232 -14.49 3.99 5.78
N ASP A 233 -14.27 3.11 6.73
CA ASP A 233 -14.00 1.69 6.45
C ASP A 233 -14.99 0.80 7.21
N SER A 234 -15.29 -0.38 6.67
CA SER A 234 -16.08 -1.42 7.33
C SER A 234 -15.23 -2.41 8.15
N ASN A 235 -13.92 -2.14 8.27
CA ASN A 235 -13.01 -2.98 9.05
C ASN A 235 -13.39 -2.96 10.54
N PRO A 236 -13.22 -4.06 11.31
CA PRO A 236 -13.46 -4.09 12.75
C PRO A 236 -12.66 -3.06 13.56
N THR A 237 -11.59 -2.50 13.01
CA THR A 237 -10.76 -1.45 13.63
C THR A 237 -11.05 -0.07 13.05
N ALA A 238 -12.16 0.10 12.32
CA ALA A 238 -12.56 1.38 11.74
C ALA A 238 -12.73 2.46 12.82
N ILE A 239 -12.40 3.69 12.44
CA ILE A 239 -12.67 4.89 13.22
C ILE A 239 -13.93 5.53 12.61
N GLY A 240 -15.01 5.50 13.36
CA GLY A 240 -16.30 6.05 12.95
C GLY A 240 -16.42 7.55 13.23
N MET A 241 -17.53 8.13 12.77
CA MET A 241 -17.85 9.54 13.02
C MET A 241 -18.03 9.84 14.52
N ASP A 242 -18.45 8.87 15.32
CA ASP A 242 -18.56 8.99 16.79
C ASP A 242 -17.21 9.34 17.44
N VAL A 243 -16.10 8.83 16.92
CA VAL A 243 -14.74 9.16 17.36
C VAL A 243 -14.25 10.47 16.73
N LEU A 244 -14.60 10.73 15.46
CA LEU A 244 -14.08 11.87 14.70
C LEU A 244 -14.78 13.20 15.05
N GLN A 245 -16.09 13.15 15.29
CA GLN A 245 -16.92 14.33 15.48
C GLN A 245 -16.40 15.29 16.59
N PRO A 246 -15.95 14.82 17.77
CA PRO A 246 -15.41 15.71 18.79
C PRO A 246 -14.21 16.55 18.34
N TYR A 247 -13.38 16.02 17.43
CA TYR A 247 -12.21 16.75 16.89
C TYR A 247 -12.62 17.78 15.83
N LEU A 248 -13.69 17.49 15.07
CA LEU A 248 -14.29 18.43 14.12
C LEU A 248 -14.94 19.60 14.85
N ASP A 249 -15.77 19.32 15.84
CA ASP A 249 -16.50 20.33 16.63
C ASP A 249 -15.56 21.29 17.37
N GLN A 250 -14.39 20.79 17.79
CA GLN A 250 -13.34 21.59 18.44
C GLN A 250 -12.40 22.28 17.43
N GLY A 251 -12.59 22.11 16.13
CA GLY A 251 -11.70 22.64 15.09
C GLY A 251 -10.26 22.11 15.15
N VAL A 252 -10.07 20.90 15.70
CA VAL A 252 -8.76 20.25 15.78
C VAL A 252 -8.30 19.81 14.41
N ILE A 253 -9.20 19.26 13.60
CA ILE A 253 -8.94 18.79 12.24
C ILE A 253 -10.00 19.28 11.25
N GLU A 254 -9.64 19.25 9.98
CA GLU A 254 -10.55 19.37 8.84
C GLU A 254 -10.60 18.03 8.12
N TYR A 255 -11.79 17.41 8.04
CA TYR A 255 -11.98 16.11 7.37
C TYR A 255 -12.68 16.30 6.02
N TYR A 256 -12.07 15.75 4.97
CA TYR A 256 -12.50 15.96 3.58
C TYR A 256 -13.13 14.71 2.93
N GLY A 257 -13.27 13.60 3.68
CA GLY A 257 -13.82 12.38 3.13
C GLY A 257 -12.89 11.68 2.12
N GLU A 258 -13.49 10.86 1.26
CA GLU A 258 -12.83 10.17 0.18
C GLU A 258 -12.65 11.07 -1.04
N THR A 259 -11.56 10.94 -1.74
CA THR A 259 -11.29 11.65 -2.99
C THR A 259 -10.57 10.74 -3.99
N ASP A 260 -10.84 10.95 -5.27
CA ASP A 260 -10.14 10.29 -6.37
C ASP A 260 -8.81 10.99 -6.73
N ASP A 261 -8.65 12.26 -6.33
CA ASP A 261 -7.42 13.03 -6.58
C ASP A 261 -6.92 13.71 -5.32
N ILE A 262 -5.82 13.19 -4.80
CA ILE A 262 -5.19 13.71 -3.58
C ILE A 262 -4.21 14.86 -3.82
N ARG A 263 -3.93 15.23 -5.09
CA ARG A 263 -2.89 16.21 -5.43
C ARG A 263 -3.19 17.59 -4.87
N GLU A 264 -4.45 18.01 -4.90
CA GLU A 264 -4.88 19.29 -4.33
C GLU A 264 -4.53 19.39 -2.83
N TYR A 265 -4.79 18.33 -2.07
CA TYR A 265 -4.46 18.27 -0.64
C TYR A 265 -2.95 18.20 -0.40
N MET A 266 -2.23 17.49 -1.26
CA MET A 266 -0.77 17.45 -1.20
C MET A 266 -0.15 18.83 -1.49
N GLU A 267 -0.72 19.61 -2.39
CA GLU A 267 -0.25 20.98 -2.70
C GLU A 267 -0.47 21.94 -1.53
N GLN A 268 -1.55 21.78 -0.77
CA GLN A 268 -1.88 22.54 0.41
C GLN A 268 -1.13 22.11 1.68
N CYS A 269 -0.36 21.03 1.62
CA CYS A 269 0.31 20.41 2.75
C CYS A 269 1.74 20.92 2.91
N SER A 270 2.13 21.33 4.13
CA SER A 270 3.53 21.62 4.48
C SER A 270 4.28 20.35 4.87
N VAL A 271 3.64 19.47 5.64
CA VAL A 271 4.21 18.21 6.15
C VAL A 271 3.18 17.10 6.08
N PHE A 272 3.54 15.99 5.44
CA PHE A 272 2.71 14.81 5.37
C PHE A 272 2.93 13.93 6.60
N VAL A 273 1.85 13.38 7.19
CA VAL A 273 1.91 12.59 8.43
C VAL A 273 1.17 11.28 8.23
N LEU A 274 1.85 10.14 8.38
CA LEU A 274 1.24 8.82 8.33
C LEU A 274 1.80 7.93 9.45
N PRO A 275 1.18 7.90 10.65
CA PRO A 275 1.67 7.13 11.79
C PRO A 275 1.19 5.67 11.76
N SER A 276 1.24 5.00 10.62
CA SER A 276 0.77 3.63 10.40
C SER A 276 1.61 2.60 11.17
N TYR A 277 0.97 1.52 11.64
CA TYR A 277 1.65 0.48 12.42
C TYR A 277 2.37 -0.57 11.57
N ARG A 278 1.97 -0.74 10.34
CA ARG A 278 2.61 -1.64 9.36
C ARG A 278 2.08 -1.37 7.95
N GLU A 279 2.96 -1.35 6.97
CA GLU A 279 2.64 -1.17 5.55
C GLU A 279 3.41 -2.17 4.67
N GLY A 280 3.01 -2.29 3.41
CA GLY A 280 3.90 -2.83 2.37
C GLY A 280 4.99 -1.81 2.05
N THR A 281 4.60 -0.76 1.38
CA THR A 281 5.24 0.55 1.25
C THR A 281 4.09 1.53 1.04
N PRO A 282 3.86 2.49 1.94
CA PRO A 282 2.69 3.36 1.87
C PRO A 282 2.77 4.28 0.64
N LYS A 283 1.83 4.09 -0.30
CA LYS A 283 1.82 4.85 -1.55
C LYS A 283 1.71 6.36 -1.31
N THR A 284 0.92 6.76 -0.31
CA THR A 284 0.75 8.17 0.06
C THR A 284 2.05 8.83 0.55
N ASN A 285 2.97 8.08 1.21
CA ASN A 285 4.31 8.59 1.52
C ASN A 285 5.12 8.83 0.24
N LEU A 286 5.02 7.91 -0.75
CA LEU A 286 5.72 8.05 -2.01
C LEU A 286 5.20 9.26 -2.80
N GLU A 287 3.89 9.48 -2.78
CA GLU A 287 3.19 10.60 -3.42
C GLU A 287 3.56 11.93 -2.75
N ALA A 288 3.64 11.94 -1.41
CA ALA A 288 4.11 13.09 -0.64
C ALA A 288 5.57 13.44 -0.96
N MET A 289 6.48 12.44 -0.97
CA MET A 289 7.87 12.65 -1.39
C MET A 289 7.98 13.21 -2.82
N ALA A 290 7.20 12.63 -3.74
CA ALA A 290 7.21 13.05 -5.13
C ALA A 290 6.72 14.50 -5.29
N THR A 291 5.73 14.91 -4.48
CA THR A 291 5.23 16.29 -4.45
C THR A 291 6.17 17.25 -3.70
N GLY A 292 7.23 16.74 -3.05
CA GLY A 292 8.17 17.53 -2.27
C GLY A 292 7.61 17.88 -0.88
N ARG A 293 7.04 16.94 -0.17
CA ARG A 293 6.54 17.11 1.21
C ARG A 293 7.43 16.33 2.18
N PRO A 294 7.98 16.99 3.21
CA PRO A 294 8.58 16.29 4.34
C PRO A 294 7.58 15.33 4.98
N ILE A 295 8.06 14.20 5.49
CA ILE A 295 7.19 13.15 6.01
C ILE A 295 7.48 12.90 7.49
N ILE A 296 6.43 12.81 8.31
CA ILE A 296 6.52 12.20 9.63
C ILE A 296 5.79 10.86 9.55
N THR A 297 6.50 9.77 9.81
CA THR A 297 5.91 8.42 9.81
C THR A 297 6.50 7.58 10.93
N THR A 298 5.99 6.37 11.10
CA THR A 298 6.46 5.47 12.16
C THR A 298 7.71 4.70 11.75
N ASP A 299 8.54 4.34 12.73
CA ASP A 299 9.58 3.32 12.57
C ASP A 299 8.98 1.91 12.53
N ALA A 300 8.17 1.67 11.49
CA ALA A 300 7.43 0.43 11.26
C ALA A 300 7.78 -0.16 9.89
N PRO A 301 7.60 -1.48 9.69
CA PRO A 301 7.78 -2.12 8.40
C PRO A 301 6.99 -1.42 7.30
N GLY A 302 7.65 -1.11 6.19
CA GLY A 302 7.08 -0.41 5.04
C GLY A 302 7.09 1.12 5.18
N CYS A 303 6.90 1.67 6.37
CA CYS A 303 6.95 3.10 6.63
C CYS A 303 8.40 3.60 6.65
N ARG A 304 9.27 2.93 7.41
CA ARG A 304 10.67 3.34 7.60
C ARG A 304 11.48 3.38 6.31
N GLU A 305 11.13 2.60 5.32
CA GLU A 305 11.82 2.63 4.02
C GLU A 305 11.63 3.96 3.28
N THR A 306 10.56 4.69 3.60
CA THR A 306 10.23 5.94 2.93
C THR A 306 10.94 7.15 3.53
N VAL A 307 11.43 7.07 4.77
CA VAL A 307 12.06 8.19 5.48
C VAL A 307 13.49 7.86 5.88
N ASP A 308 14.43 8.73 5.52
CA ASP A 308 15.76 8.81 6.10
C ASP A 308 15.69 9.84 7.24
N ASP A 309 15.71 9.38 8.49
CA ASP A 309 15.41 10.19 9.67
C ASP A 309 16.28 11.43 9.76
N GLY A 310 15.66 12.59 9.90
CA GLY A 310 16.30 13.90 9.91
C GLY A 310 16.68 14.47 8.53
N LEU A 311 16.57 13.69 7.43
CA LEU A 311 16.93 14.14 6.08
C LEU A 311 15.72 14.52 5.23
N ASN A 312 14.73 13.65 5.08
CA ASN A 312 13.50 13.94 4.32
C ASN A 312 12.24 13.88 5.19
N GLY A 313 12.42 13.84 6.51
CA GLY A 313 11.36 13.76 7.49
C GLY A 313 11.82 13.12 8.79
N PHE A 314 10.86 12.60 9.56
CA PHE A 314 11.14 11.99 10.86
C PHE A 314 10.46 10.65 11.03
N LEU A 315 11.13 9.75 11.75
CA LEU A 315 10.60 8.48 12.24
C LEU A 315 10.19 8.63 13.71
N VAL A 316 9.01 8.14 14.06
CA VAL A 316 8.50 8.09 15.43
C VAL A 316 8.13 6.66 15.82
N PRO A 317 8.14 6.30 17.13
CA PRO A 317 7.65 4.99 17.55
C PRO A 317 6.17 4.80 17.20
N ILE A 318 5.76 3.56 16.91
CA ILE A 318 4.33 3.24 16.70
C ILE A 318 3.54 3.49 18.01
N ARG A 319 2.32 4.04 17.86
CA ARG A 319 1.41 4.36 18.98
C ARG A 319 1.94 5.38 19.97
N ASP A 320 2.95 6.17 19.61
CA ASP A 320 3.49 7.22 20.46
C ASP A 320 2.98 8.59 20.01
N ILE A 321 1.87 9.02 20.62
CA ILE A 321 1.21 10.30 20.36
C ILE A 321 2.14 11.47 20.67
N ASN A 322 2.89 11.39 21.78
CA ASN A 322 3.74 12.48 22.23
C ASN A 322 4.94 12.66 21.29
N ALA A 323 5.62 11.56 20.91
CA ALA A 323 6.71 11.62 19.95
C ALA A 323 6.24 12.18 18.59
N LEU A 324 5.01 11.81 18.15
CA LEU A 324 4.42 12.35 16.93
C LEU A 324 4.18 13.86 17.05
N ALA A 325 3.51 14.30 18.12
CA ALA A 325 3.25 15.72 18.38
C ALA A 325 4.54 16.53 18.51
N ASP A 326 5.56 16.00 19.18
CA ASP A 326 6.86 16.65 19.34
C ASP A 326 7.55 16.90 17.99
N LYS A 327 7.51 15.92 17.06
CA LYS A 327 8.08 16.12 15.72
C LYS A 327 7.25 17.10 14.88
N MET A 328 5.93 17.10 15.01
CA MET A 328 5.06 18.09 14.38
C MET A 328 5.40 19.49 14.89
N ILE A 329 5.48 19.69 16.19
CA ILE A 329 5.85 20.98 16.83
C ILE A 329 7.27 21.38 16.46
N TYR A 330 8.20 20.43 16.40
CA TYR A 330 9.59 20.71 15.99
C TYR A 330 9.65 21.33 14.60
N LEU A 331 8.90 20.80 13.62
CA LEU A 331 8.87 21.36 12.26
C LEU A 331 8.17 22.72 12.19
N ILE A 332 7.12 22.96 13.00
CA ILE A 332 6.51 24.32 13.11
C ILE A 332 7.54 25.34 13.58
N ARG A 333 8.37 24.97 14.56
CA ARG A 333 9.42 25.86 15.13
C ARG A 333 10.64 26.03 14.23
N ASN A 334 10.83 25.10 13.28
CA ASN A 334 11.99 25.07 12.38
C ASN A 334 11.57 25.01 10.90
N PRO A 335 10.76 25.98 10.41
CA PRO A 335 10.22 25.93 9.06
C PRO A 335 11.29 26.01 7.96
N HIS A 336 12.47 26.52 8.30
CA HIS A 336 13.62 26.59 7.40
C HIS A 336 14.15 25.21 6.97
N LEU A 337 13.84 24.14 7.72
CA LEU A 337 14.22 22.77 7.37
C LEU A 337 13.36 22.19 6.26
N LEU A 338 12.12 22.67 6.09
CA LEU A 338 11.14 22.05 5.20
C LEU A 338 11.60 22.00 3.75
N GLN A 339 12.23 23.08 3.26
CA GLN A 339 12.66 23.16 1.86
C GLN A 339 13.73 22.11 1.53
N GLU A 340 14.70 21.93 2.42
CA GLU A 340 15.75 20.93 2.24
C GLU A 340 15.19 19.50 2.38
N MET A 341 14.34 19.26 3.38
CA MET A 341 13.67 17.97 3.55
C MET A 341 12.80 17.61 2.34
N ALA A 342 12.09 18.59 1.78
CA ALA A 342 11.28 18.44 0.57
C ALA A 342 12.14 18.01 -0.63
N ARG A 343 13.28 18.70 -0.83
CA ARG A 343 14.25 18.38 -1.89
C ARG A 343 14.80 16.96 -1.74
N MET A 344 15.24 16.60 -0.53
CA MET A 344 15.77 15.25 -0.24
C MET A 344 14.72 14.15 -0.43
N GLY A 345 13.47 14.44 -0.03
CA GLY A 345 12.34 13.53 -0.27
C GLY A 345 12.10 13.31 -1.77
N ARG A 346 12.05 14.37 -2.55
CA ARG A 346 11.88 14.28 -4.02
C ARG A 346 13.03 13.50 -4.67
N GLU A 347 14.28 13.76 -4.31
CA GLU A 347 15.43 13.01 -4.82
C GLU A 347 15.35 11.51 -4.48
N LYS A 348 14.91 11.18 -3.26
CA LYS A 348 14.70 9.77 -2.86
C LYS A 348 13.60 9.12 -3.70
N ALA A 349 12.48 9.82 -3.94
CA ALA A 349 11.42 9.34 -4.82
C ALA A 349 11.95 9.04 -6.23
N GLU A 350 12.72 9.94 -6.81
CA GLU A 350 13.31 9.78 -8.15
C GLU A 350 14.34 8.64 -8.22
N LYS A 351 15.19 8.51 -7.22
CA LYS A 351 16.25 7.50 -7.20
C LYS A 351 15.73 6.09 -6.92
N VAL A 352 14.78 5.97 -5.99
CA VAL A 352 14.38 4.68 -5.38
C VAL A 352 12.98 4.25 -5.75
N PHE A 353 12.02 5.19 -5.81
CA PHE A 353 10.60 4.88 -5.88
C PHE A 353 9.92 5.29 -7.19
N ASP A 354 10.67 5.68 -8.22
CA ASP A 354 10.13 5.91 -9.56
C ASP A 354 9.42 4.64 -10.07
N SER A 355 8.12 4.74 -10.36
CA SER A 355 7.29 3.63 -10.84
C SER A 355 7.86 2.97 -12.09
N LYS A 356 8.48 3.73 -13.00
CA LYS A 356 9.13 3.21 -14.21
C LYS A 356 10.28 2.26 -13.86
N LYS A 357 11.07 2.59 -12.82
CA LYS A 357 12.18 1.75 -12.34
C LYS A 357 11.68 0.48 -11.63
N VAL A 358 10.65 0.65 -10.78
CA VAL A 358 10.03 -0.46 -10.05
C VAL A 358 9.38 -1.45 -11.02
N ASN A 359 8.59 -0.96 -11.96
CA ASN A 359 7.90 -1.78 -12.96
C ASN A 359 8.89 -2.52 -13.87
N ARG A 360 9.95 -1.84 -14.33
CA ARG A 360 11.03 -2.47 -15.11
C ARG A 360 11.72 -3.58 -14.34
N LYS A 361 11.96 -3.41 -13.02
CA LYS A 361 12.52 -4.48 -12.18
C LYS A 361 11.59 -5.69 -12.13
N ILE A 362 10.30 -5.49 -11.91
CA ILE A 362 9.30 -6.58 -11.91
C ILE A 362 9.29 -7.29 -13.26
N CYS A 363 9.28 -6.55 -14.38
CA CYS A 363 9.32 -7.13 -15.73
C CYS A 363 10.56 -8.02 -15.96
N ARG A 364 11.74 -7.57 -15.52
CA ARG A 364 12.99 -8.36 -15.62
C ARG A 364 12.91 -9.65 -14.83
N GLU A 365 12.48 -9.58 -13.57
CA GLU A 365 12.36 -10.76 -12.70
C GLU A 365 11.29 -11.74 -13.22
N MET A 366 10.24 -11.22 -13.87
CA MET A 366 9.24 -12.02 -14.55
C MET A 366 9.70 -12.50 -15.95
N ARG A 367 10.90 -12.13 -16.40
CA ARG A 367 11.44 -12.45 -17.74
C ARG A 367 10.50 -12.00 -18.87
N LEU A 368 10.05 -10.76 -18.79
CA LEU A 368 9.20 -10.12 -19.79
C LEU A 368 9.99 -9.18 -20.71
N ILE A 369 11.20 -8.81 -20.27
CA ILE A 369 12.17 -7.97 -21.00
C ILE A 369 13.56 -8.53 -20.80
#